data_3d1f0b7f33d573c2d54841ff9b3bc781
#
_entry.id   3d1f0b7f33d573c2d54841ff9b3bc781
#
_cell.length_a   1.000
_cell.length_b   1.000
_cell.length_c   1.000
_cell.angle_alpha   90.00
_cell.angle_beta   90.00
_cell.angle_gamma   90.00
#
_symmetry.space_group_name_H-M   'P 1'
#
loop_
_entity.id
_entity.type
_entity.pdbx_description
1 polymer ?
#
loop_
_entity_poly.entity_id
_entity_poly.type
_entity_poly.pdbx_seq_one_letter_code
_entity_poly.pdbx_strand_id
1 'polypeptide(L)'
;MKRSYKNLAVAACVALGMSACDSKLDVTNPNYFTDEDIQENILKNGTEAQKKMVLEGMVNTMQNQILLSDASFAGGFSNEDMHEYTFERKRFLQSSDVVEGAEATRGSYWKYYTNDPSNPIWERSQVAPNYGYYLGPVKRISNALHPLAYLSDDETISADPLLSGYRAQCLVIKALGYIQLMERYTDLQDVTSDTKQGWPIYDTWGYNNPKEPLSVVATWDWIKTTLKGAVADFKRSSIGNNGYTVAAGATDATVHDIDCAVAQFELARAGLDSKDWDVVIEACKDLLSHYPNFISPDNYGMKASLLPELVKRNDNGWCGIDFNATENAFYNIDKNPEVIWGSTRGGASYFWDIFNALKQKPSDFHQVDANIYKKLSDNDCRKACILAENFDDYLYYTNQGNDTTWYKYTMPAYTSLKWAASSAIGYENHTNAKTTSDLIYLRSSAAWLMLAEAYAQSGQEGKAKETLNKLLAARTITGAPAMTCDNTMQGMTVMDMVKLQWRIEMWGEADWAFFNMKRWNEVPARGENQWSKNTVTIPHMTWEIPQPERQGNPYWRN
;
A
#
# COMPACT_ATOMS: atom_id res chain seq x y z
N MET A 1 -12.26 77.50 4.42
CA MET A 1 -11.16 76.95 5.23
C MET A 1 -11.54 75.93 6.31
N LYS A 2 -12.79 75.88 6.83
CA LYS A 2 -13.17 74.91 7.87
C LYS A 2 -13.44 73.46 7.39
N ARG A 3 -13.57 73.21 6.08
CA ARG A 3 -13.77 71.84 5.53
C ARG A 3 -12.46 71.05 5.27
N SER A 4 -11.33 71.75 5.10
CA SER A 4 -10.04 71.11 4.84
C SER A 4 -9.46 70.42 6.06
N TYR A 5 -9.61 70.98 7.25
CA TYR A 5 -9.07 70.42 8.49
C TYR A 5 -9.80 69.15 8.99
N LYS A 6 -11.08 69.00 8.66
CA LYS A 6 -11.80 67.75 9.01
C LYS A 6 -11.33 66.56 8.19
N ASN A 7 -11.01 66.76 6.93
CA ASN A 7 -10.52 65.67 6.07
C ASN A 7 -9.06 65.29 6.38
N LEU A 8 -8.25 66.27 6.85
CA LEU A 8 -6.88 65.98 7.34
C LEU A 8 -6.90 65.19 8.66
N ALA A 9 -7.80 65.52 9.57
CA ALA A 9 -7.94 64.81 10.85
C ALA A 9 -8.43 63.37 10.65
N VAL A 10 -9.38 63.17 9.72
CA VAL A 10 -9.85 61.82 9.36
C VAL A 10 -8.76 60.98 8.68
N ALA A 11 -8.00 61.56 7.76
CA ALA A 11 -6.85 60.89 7.13
C ALA A 11 -5.75 60.52 8.12
N ALA A 12 -5.48 61.41 9.10
CA ALA A 12 -4.49 61.14 10.15
C ALA A 12 -4.97 60.05 11.13
N CYS A 13 -6.28 60.02 11.47
CA CYS A 13 -6.84 58.96 12.30
C CYS A 13 -6.88 57.58 11.59
N VAL A 14 -7.10 57.56 10.27
CA VAL A 14 -7.04 56.31 9.48
C VAL A 14 -5.60 55.82 9.34
N ALA A 15 -4.64 56.72 9.12
CA ALA A 15 -3.22 56.35 9.05
C ALA A 15 -2.66 55.88 10.40
N LEU A 16 -3.08 56.48 11.50
CA LEU A 16 -2.71 56.04 12.87
C LEU A 16 -3.44 54.76 13.29
N GLY A 17 -4.65 54.52 12.75
CA GLY A 17 -5.39 53.27 12.97
C GLY A 17 -4.81 52.07 12.21
N MET A 18 -4.24 52.31 11.04
CA MET A 18 -3.60 51.26 10.26
C MET A 18 -2.22 50.84 10.79
N SER A 19 -1.44 51.81 11.32
CA SER A 19 -0.16 51.50 11.98
C SER A 19 -0.32 50.89 13.38
N ALA A 20 -1.46 51.11 14.05
CA ALA A 20 -1.77 50.46 15.32
C ALA A 20 -2.31 49.04 15.19
N CYS A 21 -2.79 48.64 13.99
CA CYS A 21 -3.19 47.27 13.72
C CYS A 21 -2.01 46.35 13.39
N ASP A 22 -0.96 46.87 12.72
CA ASP A 22 0.23 46.06 12.39
C ASP A 22 0.98 45.59 13.66
N SER A 23 1.13 46.47 14.66
CA SER A 23 1.82 46.09 15.90
C SER A 23 1.01 45.19 16.86
N LYS A 24 -0.30 44.98 16.59
CA LYS A 24 -1.13 44.02 17.34
C LYS A 24 -1.33 42.69 16.62
N LEU A 25 -0.95 42.60 15.34
CA LEU A 25 -0.94 41.37 14.59
C LEU A 25 0.35 40.56 14.80
N ASP A 26 1.41 41.21 15.30
CA ASP A 26 2.66 40.56 15.69
C ASP A 26 2.69 40.05 17.14
N VAL A 27 1.54 39.84 17.77
CA VAL A 27 1.52 39.17 19.06
C VAL A 27 1.74 37.67 18.78
N THR A 28 2.98 37.26 18.90
CA THR A 28 3.33 35.83 19.03
C THR A 28 2.47 35.26 20.17
N ASN A 29 1.58 34.34 19.82
CA ASN A 29 0.81 33.63 20.83
C ASN A 29 1.82 32.81 21.68
N PRO A 30 1.99 33.10 22.98
CA PRO A 30 3.00 32.43 23.81
C PRO A 30 2.74 30.91 23.96
N ASN A 31 1.64 30.41 23.43
CA ASN A 31 1.30 28.99 23.41
C ASN A 31 1.65 28.29 22.07
N TYR A 32 2.23 28.98 21.13
CA TYR A 32 2.70 28.39 19.86
C TYR A 32 4.20 28.59 19.72
N PHE A 33 4.89 27.50 19.38
CA PHE A 33 6.27 27.57 18.93
C PHE A 33 6.34 28.21 17.56
N THR A 34 7.23 29.17 17.39
CA THR A 34 7.57 29.69 16.07
C THR A 34 8.52 28.72 15.35
N ASP A 35 8.67 28.87 14.03
CA ASP A 35 9.66 28.09 13.28
C ASP A 35 11.08 28.29 13.82
N GLU A 36 11.42 29.50 14.27
CA GLU A 36 12.70 29.84 14.90
C GLU A 36 12.85 29.13 16.25
N ASP A 37 11.78 29.06 17.07
CA ASP A 37 11.81 28.33 18.34
C ASP A 37 12.06 26.83 18.11
N ILE A 38 11.42 26.25 17.09
CA ILE A 38 11.63 24.85 16.74
C ILE A 38 13.08 24.63 16.31
N GLN A 39 13.60 25.40 15.38
CA GLN A 39 14.95 25.22 14.85
C GLN A 39 16.03 25.49 15.87
N GLU A 40 16.04 26.68 16.50
CA GLU A 40 17.14 27.11 17.35
C GLU A 40 17.03 26.58 18.77
N ASN A 41 15.82 26.61 19.38
CA ASN A 41 15.66 26.28 20.79
C ASN A 41 15.39 24.78 21.02
N ILE A 42 14.76 24.08 20.07
CA ILE A 42 14.42 22.66 20.22
C ILE A 42 15.39 21.77 19.45
N LEU A 43 15.51 21.92 18.13
CA LEU A 43 16.27 20.96 17.33
C LEU A 43 17.79 21.11 17.49
N LYS A 44 18.32 22.36 17.60
CA LYS A 44 19.75 22.58 17.83
C LYS A 44 20.14 22.42 19.31
N ASN A 45 19.43 23.09 20.21
CA ASN A 45 19.83 23.26 21.59
C ASN A 45 18.97 22.50 22.60
N GLY A 46 17.84 21.91 22.18
CA GLY A 46 16.92 21.20 23.06
C GLY A 46 17.42 19.83 23.50
N THR A 47 16.80 19.31 24.55
CA THR A 47 17.01 17.95 25.02
C THR A 47 16.44 16.94 24.01
N GLU A 48 16.92 15.70 24.04
CA GLU A 48 16.39 14.60 23.22
C GLU A 48 14.86 14.45 23.36
N ALA A 49 14.34 14.56 24.58
CA ALA A 49 12.92 14.51 24.85
C ALA A 49 12.12 15.62 24.16
N GLN A 50 12.67 16.83 24.10
CA GLN A 50 12.03 17.96 23.40
C GLN A 50 12.04 17.76 21.88
N LYS A 51 13.19 17.34 21.32
CA LYS A 51 13.31 17.00 19.89
C LYS A 51 12.30 15.92 19.51
N LYS A 52 12.25 14.85 20.29
CA LYS A 52 11.35 13.72 20.09
C LYS A 52 9.89 14.16 20.14
N MET A 53 9.49 14.95 21.14
CA MET A 53 8.10 15.42 21.30
C MET A 53 7.59 16.17 20.05
N VAL A 54 8.44 17.01 19.44
CA VAL A 54 8.05 17.79 18.25
C VAL A 54 8.03 16.93 17.01
N LEU A 55 9.09 16.17 16.75
CA LEU A 55 9.24 15.41 15.50
C LEU A 55 8.38 14.15 15.46
N GLU A 56 8.28 13.42 16.59
CA GLU A 56 7.47 12.21 16.69
C GLU A 56 6.00 12.49 16.38
N GLY A 57 5.45 13.60 16.87
CA GLY A 57 4.06 13.99 16.57
C GLY A 57 3.82 14.22 15.08
N MET A 58 4.77 14.87 14.39
CA MET A 58 4.67 15.10 12.94
C MET A 58 4.80 13.79 12.15
N VAL A 59 5.81 12.98 12.46
CA VAL A 59 6.12 11.76 11.72
C VAL A 59 5.07 10.68 11.97
N ASN A 60 4.64 10.45 13.21
CA ASN A 60 3.60 9.47 13.52
C ASN A 60 2.26 9.82 12.86
N THR A 61 1.93 11.11 12.77
CA THR A 61 0.74 11.54 12.02
C THR A 61 0.83 11.13 10.56
N MET A 62 1.96 11.33 9.91
CA MET A 62 2.17 10.94 8.51
C MET A 62 2.13 9.42 8.30
N GLN A 63 2.80 8.65 9.17
CA GLN A 63 2.79 7.18 9.11
C GLN A 63 1.37 6.64 9.31
N ASN A 64 0.66 7.16 10.29
CA ASN A 64 -0.72 6.80 10.54
C ASN A 64 -1.64 7.13 9.35
N GLN A 65 -1.46 8.25 8.68
CA GLN A 65 -2.24 8.60 7.49
C GLN A 65 -2.01 7.65 6.31
N ILE A 66 -0.87 7.02 6.21
CA ILE A 66 -0.60 6.00 5.19
C ILE A 66 -1.30 4.68 5.55
N LEU A 67 -1.20 4.27 6.81
CA LEU A 67 -1.79 3.04 7.33
C LEU A 67 -3.30 3.15 7.58
N LEU A 68 -3.84 4.37 7.71
CA LEU A 68 -5.23 4.66 8.04
C LEU A 68 -5.91 5.46 6.95
N SER A 69 -7.14 5.09 6.62
CA SER A 69 -8.00 5.99 5.89
C SER A 69 -8.47 7.11 6.80
N ASP A 70 -8.08 8.32 6.52
CA ASP A 70 -8.71 9.49 7.11
C ASP A 70 -9.69 10.07 6.08
N ALA A 71 -10.99 9.98 6.37
CA ALA A 71 -12.03 10.56 5.54
C ALA A 71 -11.88 12.09 5.40
N SER A 72 -11.29 12.73 6.41
CA SER A 72 -10.99 14.17 6.37
C SER A 72 -9.92 14.53 5.35
N PHE A 73 -9.07 13.55 4.99
CA PHE A 73 -8.05 13.69 3.98
C PHE A 73 -8.63 13.84 2.56
N ALA A 74 -9.84 13.39 2.38
CA ALA A 74 -10.47 13.21 1.07
C ALA A 74 -11.10 14.48 0.49
N GLY A 75 -11.22 15.57 1.25
CA GLY A 75 -11.77 16.81 0.70
C GLY A 75 -13.17 16.67 0.08
N GLY A 76 -13.99 15.73 0.60
CA GLY A 76 -15.35 15.47 0.11
C GLY A 76 -15.50 14.27 -0.83
N PHE A 77 -14.41 13.55 -1.14
CA PHE A 77 -14.49 12.24 -1.79
C PHE A 77 -14.85 11.15 -0.78
N SER A 78 -15.50 10.08 -1.23
CA SER A 78 -15.85 8.97 -0.32
C SER A 78 -14.57 8.29 0.19
N ASN A 79 -14.63 7.69 1.39
CA ASN A 79 -13.54 6.87 1.94
C ASN A 79 -13.06 5.81 0.95
N GLU A 80 -13.99 5.31 0.13
CA GLU A 80 -13.70 4.32 -0.90
C GLU A 80 -12.82 4.87 -2.04
N ASP A 81 -12.80 6.17 -2.28
CA ASP A 81 -12.05 6.76 -3.39
C ASP A 81 -10.64 7.23 -3.00
N MET A 82 -10.34 7.32 -1.70
CA MET A 82 -9.11 7.94 -1.22
C MET A 82 -8.17 6.99 -0.49
N HIS A 83 -8.67 5.83 -0.09
CA HIS A 83 -7.87 4.85 0.59
C HIS A 83 -7.05 4.04 -0.41
N GLU A 84 -5.80 3.82 -0.10
CA GLU A 84 -4.89 3.08 -0.95
C GLU A 84 -5.42 1.67 -1.25
N TYR A 85 -5.99 1.03 -0.24
CA TYR A 85 -6.58 -0.31 -0.38
C TYR A 85 -7.87 -0.35 -1.21
N THR A 86 -8.68 0.69 -1.20
CA THR A 86 -9.91 0.74 -2.03
C THR A 86 -9.58 0.99 -3.49
N PHE A 87 -8.54 1.76 -3.75
CA PHE A 87 -7.98 1.86 -5.08
C PHE A 87 -7.46 0.53 -5.58
N GLU A 88 -6.88 -0.28 -4.67
CA GLU A 88 -6.47 -1.64 -4.94
C GLU A 88 -7.62 -2.49 -5.47
N ARG A 89 -8.81 -2.43 -4.86
CA ARG A 89 -9.97 -3.20 -5.36
C ARG A 89 -10.26 -2.91 -6.83
N LYS A 90 -10.27 -1.65 -7.24
CA LYS A 90 -10.50 -1.27 -8.64
C LYS A 90 -9.41 -1.82 -9.56
N ARG A 91 -8.14 -1.79 -9.11
CA ARG A 91 -7.01 -2.33 -9.85
C ARG A 91 -6.98 -3.85 -9.85
N PHE A 92 -7.38 -4.50 -8.75
CA PHE A 92 -7.55 -5.96 -8.73
C PHE A 92 -8.56 -6.43 -9.77
N LEU A 93 -9.68 -5.73 -9.93
CA LEU A 93 -10.69 -6.07 -10.94
C LEU A 93 -10.18 -5.85 -12.36
N GLN A 94 -9.24 -4.94 -12.56
CA GLN A 94 -8.58 -4.74 -13.85
C GLN A 94 -7.48 -5.77 -14.11
N SER A 95 -6.87 -6.34 -13.07
CA SER A 95 -5.96 -7.46 -13.21
C SER A 95 -6.72 -8.72 -13.65
N SER A 96 -6.00 -9.74 -14.08
CA SER A 96 -6.57 -11.04 -14.41
C SER A 96 -6.52 -12.02 -13.23
N ASP A 97 -6.16 -11.59 -12.02
CA ASP A 97 -5.89 -12.46 -10.89
C ASP A 97 -7.10 -12.66 -9.98
N VAL A 98 -7.95 -11.63 -9.89
CA VAL A 98 -9.13 -11.62 -9.01
C VAL A 98 -10.41 -11.74 -9.83
N VAL A 99 -11.30 -12.63 -9.41
CA VAL A 99 -12.65 -12.79 -9.94
C VAL A 99 -13.63 -12.36 -8.86
N GLU A 100 -14.52 -11.44 -9.18
CA GLU A 100 -15.58 -11.01 -8.28
C GLU A 100 -16.91 -11.65 -8.66
N GLY A 101 -17.77 -11.93 -7.69
CA GLY A 101 -19.08 -12.52 -7.92
C GLY A 101 -19.96 -11.68 -8.86
N ALA A 102 -20.69 -12.32 -9.74
CA ALA A 102 -21.46 -11.66 -10.81
C ALA A 102 -22.47 -10.61 -10.31
N GLU A 103 -22.97 -10.75 -9.09
CA GLU A 103 -23.91 -9.78 -8.51
C GLU A 103 -23.24 -8.54 -7.94
N ALA A 104 -22.06 -8.67 -7.35
CA ALA A 104 -21.29 -7.55 -6.83
C ALA A 104 -20.86 -6.59 -7.94
N THR A 105 -20.58 -7.14 -9.12
CA THR A 105 -20.13 -6.38 -10.26
C THR A 105 -21.23 -5.62 -11.00
N ARG A 106 -22.49 -5.88 -10.72
CA ARG A 106 -23.62 -5.10 -11.27
C ARG A 106 -23.73 -3.69 -10.68
N GLY A 107 -23.00 -3.42 -9.61
CA GLY A 107 -22.90 -2.10 -9.02
C GLY A 107 -21.87 -1.20 -9.71
N SER A 108 -21.34 -0.23 -8.96
CA SER A 108 -20.38 0.76 -9.45
C SER A 108 -19.04 0.19 -9.93
N TYR A 109 -18.72 -1.06 -9.55
CA TYR A 109 -17.45 -1.71 -9.91
C TYR A 109 -17.50 -2.51 -11.23
N TRP A 110 -18.68 -2.75 -11.76
CA TRP A 110 -18.89 -3.46 -13.04
C TRP A 110 -17.95 -3.00 -14.15
N LYS A 111 -17.85 -1.71 -14.34
CA LYS A 111 -17.03 -1.08 -15.38
C LYS A 111 -15.54 -1.38 -15.27
N TYR A 112 -15.03 -1.52 -14.05
CA TYR A 112 -13.63 -1.86 -13.82
C TYR A 112 -13.35 -3.33 -14.13
N TYR A 113 -14.26 -4.20 -13.71
CA TYR A 113 -14.15 -5.62 -13.97
C TYR A 113 -14.27 -5.95 -15.46
N THR A 114 -15.22 -5.33 -16.16
CA THR A 114 -15.42 -5.56 -17.60
C THR A 114 -14.41 -4.83 -18.46
N ASN A 115 -13.63 -3.90 -17.90
CA ASN A 115 -12.79 -2.98 -18.66
C ASN A 115 -13.58 -2.29 -19.77
N ASP A 116 -14.75 -1.75 -19.42
CA ASP A 116 -15.66 -1.09 -20.33
C ASP A 116 -15.02 0.20 -20.88
N PRO A 117 -14.74 0.29 -22.18
CA PRO A 117 -14.11 1.47 -22.75
C PRO A 117 -15.00 2.72 -22.70
N SER A 118 -16.31 2.57 -22.48
CA SER A 118 -17.21 3.73 -22.30
C SER A 118 -17.06 4.41 -20.94
N ASN A 119 -16.25 3.84 -20.03
CA ASN A 119 -16.02 4.39 -18.70
C ASN A 119 -14.56 4.27 -18.28
N PRO A 120 -13.66 4.97 -18.95
CA PRO A 120 -12.25 4.96 -18.66
C PRO A 120 -11.97 5.73 -17.36
N ILE A 121 -11.53 5.02 -16.33
CA ILE A 121 -11.16 5.64 -15.03
C ILE A 121 -9.82 6.37 -15.08
N TRP A 122 -9.04 6.07 -16.08
CA TRP A 122 -7.72 6.63 -16.32
C TRP A 122 -7.75 7.92 -17.13
N GLU A 123 -8.89 8.27 -17.74
CA GLU A 123 -9.00 9.49 -18.52
C GLU A 123 -9.09 10.74 -17.65
N ARG A 124 -8.54 11.80 -18.16
CA ARG A 124 -8.51 13.13 -17.52
C ARG A 124 -9.90 13.67 -17.18
N SER A 125 -10.90 13.32 -17.97
CA SER A 125 -12.30 13.71 -17.79
C SER A 125 -12.98 13.02 -16.61
N GLN A 126 -12.44 11.88 -16.16
CA GLN A 126 -12.92 11.15 -14.99
C GLN A 126 -12.31 11.75 -13.70
N VAL A 127 -12.70 12.99 -13.41
CA VAL A 127 -12.03 13.84 -12.41
C VAL A 127 -12.00 13.21 -11.02
N ALA A 128 -13.10 12.63 -10.53
CA ALA A 128 -13.17 12.17 -9.15
C ALA A 128 -12.23 10.98 -8.85
N PRO A 129 -12.31 9.81 -9.52
CA PRO A 129 -11.42 8.69 -9.22
C PRO A 129 -9.95 9.01 -9.49
N ASN A 130 -9.65 9.59 -10.67
CA ASN A 130 -8.28 9.91 -11.04
C ASN A 130 -7.66 10.97 -10.14
N TYR A 131 -8.44 11.97 -9.73
CA TYR A 131 -7.97 13.00 -8.82
C TYR A 131 -7.69 12.45 -7.41
N GLY A 132 -8.47 11.50 -6.93
CA GLY A 132 -8.21 10.77 -5.69
C GLY A 132 -6.86 10.04 -5.72
N TYR A 133 -6.58 9.32 -6.80
CA TYR A 133 -5.29 8.62 -7.02
C TYR A 133 -4.08 9.56 -7.04
N TYR A 134 -4.28 10.79 -7.45
CA TYR A 134 -3.27 11.84 -7.45
C TYR A 134 -3.08 12.46 -6.05
N LEU A 135 -4.18 12.77 -5.36
CA LEU A 135 -4.14 13.53 -4.10
C LEU A 135 -3.40 12.81 -2.98
N GLY A 136 -3.57 11.49 -2.85
CA GLY A 136 -2.90 10.71 -1.80
C GLY A 136 -1.39 10.88 -1.85
N PRO A 137 -0.71 10.51 -2.95
CA PRO A 137 0.72 10.70 -3.11
C PRO A 137 1.19 12.16 -2.94
N VAL A 138 0.48 13.12 -3.52
CA VAL A 138 0.85 14.54 -3.40
C VAL A 138 0.78 15.03 -1.96
N LYS A 139 -0.21 14.60 -1.20
CA LYS A 139 -0.30 14.93 0.23
C LYS A 139 0.82 14.30 1.05
N ARG A 140 1.24 13.06 0.75
CA ARG A 140 2.41 12.45 1.39
C ARG A 140 3.66 13.27 1.16
N ILE A 141 3.89 13.68 -0.09
CA ILE A 141 5.02 14.56 -0.44
C ILE A 141 4.93 15.86 0.34
N SER A 142 3.78 16.54 0.31
CA SER A 142 3.58 17.83 0.99
C SER A 142 3.76 17.73 2.51
N ASN A 143 3.19 16.68 3.13
CA ASN A 143 3.31 16.47 4.57
C ASN A 143 4.76 16.19 4.99
N ALA A 144 5.51 15.42 4.20
CA ALA A 144 6.91 15.14 4.47
C ALA A 144 7.82 16.37 4.32
N LEU A 145 7.46 17.32 3.45
CA LEU A 145 8.23 18.56 3.28
C LEU A 145 8.21 19.45 4.52
N HIS A 146 7.17 19.40 5.35
CA HIS A 146 7.08 20.22 6.55
C HIS A 146 8.19 19.90 7.56
N PRO A 147 8.31 18.68 8.11
CA PRO A 147 9.43 18.36 9.00
C PRO A 147 10.80 18.41 8.28
N LEU A 148 10.87 18.09 6.99
CA LEU A 148 12.12 18.21 6.23
C LEU A 148 12.63 19.65 6.13
N ALA A 149 11.77 20.68 6.20
CA ALA A 149 12.19 22.06 6.25
C ALA A 149 13.07 22.35 7.49
N TYR A 150 12.82 21.68 8.61
CA TYR A 150 13.62 21.79 9.84
C TYR A 150 14.84 20.86 9.85
N LEU A 151 14.86 19.82 9.02
CA LEU A 151 15.89 18.77 8.97
C LEU A 151 16.80 18.90 7.73
N SER A 152 16.97 20.10 7.20
CA SER A 152 17.73 20.36 5.97
C SER A 152 19.23 20.58 6.16
N ASP A 153 19.68 20.92 7.38
CA ASP A 153 21.08 21.13 7.69
C ASP A 153 21.82 19.79 7.81
N ASP A 154 22.62 19.46 6.79
CA ASP A 154 23.30 18.17 6.70
C ASP A 154 24.34 17.93 7.80
N GLU A 155 25.06 18.94 8.27
CA GLU A 155 26.09 18.77 9.30
C GLU A 155 25.46 18.49 10.67
N THR A 156 24.51 19.33 11.08
CA THR A 156 23.80 19.18 12.36
C THR A 156 22.98 17.89 12.40
N ILE A 157 22.24 17.61 11.33
CA ILE A 157 21.35 16.43 11.27
C ILE A 157 22.15 15.13 11.23
N SER A 158 23.23 15.10 10.44
CA SER A 158 24.07 13.90 10.34
C SER A 158 24.88 13.62 11.60
N ALA A 159 25.13 14.63 12.43
CA ALA A 159 25.80 14.48 13.73
C ALA A 159 24.87 14.02 14.85
N ASP A 160 23.55 14.17 14.69
CA ASP A 160 22.54 13.80 15.69
C ASP A 160 21.80 12.52 15.25
N PRO A 161 22.02 11.37 15.94
CA PRO A 161 21.38 10.09 15.57
C PRO A 161 19.85 10.12 15.63
N LEU A 162 19.25 10.94 16.51
CA LEU A 162 17.80 11.08 16.59
C LEU A 162 17.25 11.82 15.38
N LEU A 163 17.84 12.97 15.04
CA LEU A 163 17.41 13.80 13.93
C LEU A 163 17.60 13.10 12.58
N SER A 164 18.71 12.36 12.41
CA SER A 164 18.93 11.55 11.20
C SER A 164 17.85 10.50 10.99
N GLY A 165 17.38 9.87 12.06
CA GLY A 165 16.27 8.90 12.00
C GLY A 165 14.95 9.52 11.53
N TYR A 166 14.57 10.65 12.09
CA TYR A 166 13.35 11.36 11.64
C TYR A 166 13.47 11.90 10.22
N ARG A 167 14.65 12.38 9.83
CA ARG A 167 14.91 12.78 8.43
C ARG A 167 14.71 11.59 7.49
N ALA A 168 15.26 10.44 7.83
CA ALA A 168 15.12 9.22 7.04
C ALA A 168 13.64 8.83 6.85
N GLN A 169 12.85 8.84 7.91
CA GLN A 169 11.42 8.54 7.84
C GLN A 169 10.67 9.50 6.90
N CYS A 170 10.95 10.79 7.00
CA CYS A 170 10.37 11.80 6.10
C CYS A 170 10.78 11.61 4.64
N LEU A 171 12.06 11.27 4.39
CA LEU A 171 12.57 11.00 3.04
C LEU A 171 11.90 9.78 2.42
N VAL A 172 11.68 8.70 3.20
CA VAL A 172 10.94 7.52 2.73
C VAL A 172 9.51 7.88 2.37
N ILE A 173 8.79 8.61 3.22
CA ILE A 173 7.41 9.03 2.96
C ILE A 173 7.33 9.89 1.67
N LYS A 174 8.26 10.82 1.51
CA LYS A 174 8.37 11.66 0.31
C LYS A 174 8.62 10.81 -0.94
N ALA A 175 9.59 9.91 -0.88
CA ALA A 175 9.94 9.02 -1.99
C ALA A 175 8.79 8.07 -2.35
N LEU A 176 8.09 7.50 -1.36
CA LEU A 176 6.90 6.67 -1.57
C LEU A 176 5.81 7.42 -2.36
N GLY A 177 5.56 8.69 -2.03
CA GLY A 177 4.64 9.52 -2.81
C GLY A 177 5.06 9.64 -4.28
N TYR A 178 6.35 9.84 -4.56
CA TYR A 178 6.84 9.91 -5.94
C TYR A 178 6.84 8.54 -6.66
N ILE A 179 7.15 7.44 -5.99
CA ILE A 179 7.00 6.07 -6.55
C ILE A 179 5.57 5.89 -7.04
N GLN A 180 4.58 6.17 -6.20
CA GLN A 180 3.17 6.01 -6.53
C GLN A 180 2.72 6.89 -7.70
N LEU A 181 3.25 8.11 -7.81
CA LEU A 181 2.98 8.98 -8.95
C LEU A 181 3.60 8.41 -10.23
N MET A 182 4.83 7.92 -10.17
CA MET A 182 5.52 7.31 -11.31
C MET A 182 4.82 6.05 -11.78
N GLU A 183 4.46 5.14 -10.88
CA GLU A 183 3.74 3.91 -11.23
C GLU A 183 2.40 4.18 -11.93
N ARG A 184 1.68 5.20 -11.50
CA ARG A 184 0.33 5.51 -11.98
C ARG A 184 0.32 6.29 -13.28
N TYR A 185 1.17 7.30 -13.39
CA TYR A 185 1.09 8.33 -14.43
C TYR A 185 2.24 8.30 -15.44
N THR A 186 3.19 7.38 -15.31
CA THR A 186 4.25 7.19 -16.31
C THR A 186 4.21 5.79 -16.91
N ASP A 187 4.79 5.65 -18.09
CA ASP A 187 4.94 4.37 -18.77
C ASP A 187 6.13 3.59 -18.17
N LEU A 188 5.86 2.42 -17.56
CA LEU A 188 6.91 1.56 -17.00
C LEU A 188 7.67 0.74 -18.06
N GLN A 189 7.40 0.94 -19.36
CA GLN A 189 8.20 0.35 -20.43
C GLN A 189 9.37 1.23 -20.82
N ASP A 190 9.21 2.55 -20.78
CA ASP A 190 10.19 3.53 -21.23
C ASP A 190 10.83 4.29 -20.05
N VAL A 191 11.31 3.51 -19.08
CA VAL A 191 11.86 4.03 -17.80
C VAL A 191 13.21 4.73 -17.94
N THR A 192 13.90 4.55 -19.08
CA THR A 192 15.18 5.19 -19.39
C THR A 192 15.03 6.47 -20.22
N SER A 193 13.78 6.91 -20.48
CA SER A 193 13.53 8.10 -21.29
C SER A 193 14.03 9.37 -20.61
N ASP A 194 14.87 10.11 -21.32
CA ASP A 194 15.33 11.45 -20.96
C ASP A 194 14.44 12.58 -21.53
N THR A 195 13.48 12.23 -22.42
CA THR A 195 12.59 13.16 -23.10
C THR A 195 11.16 13.13 -22.63
N LYS A 196 10.65 11.98 -22.15
CA LYS A 196 9.34 11.87 -21.54
C LYS A 196 9.35 12.49 -20.14
N GLN A 197 8.27 13.19 -19.80
CA GLN A 197 8.12 13.82 -18.49
C GLN A 197 7.81 12.78 -17.41
N GLY A 198 8.60 12.84 -16.34
CA GLY A 198 8.31 12.22 -15.07
C GLY A 198 7.54 13.18 -14.16
N TRP A 199 8.10 13.56 -13.00
CA TRP A 199 7.40 14.45 -12.05
C TRP A 199 8.26 15.65 -11.64
N PRO A 200 7.61 16.80 -11.31
CA PRO A 200 8.30 17.92 -10.71
C PRO A 200 8.70 17.57 -9.27
N ILE A 201 9.95 17.76 -8.92
CA ILE A 201 10.43 17.48 -7.56
C ILE A 201 10.34 18.72 -6.70
N TYR A 202 9.47 18.70 -5.70
CA TYR A 202 9.33 19.75 -4.70
C TYR A 202 10.22 19.43 -3.51
N ASP A 203 10.95 20.44 -3.02
CA ASP A 203 11.96 20.35 -1.96
C ASP A 203 11.75 21.41 -0.86
N THR A 204 10.80 22.32 -1.05
CA THR A 204 10.51 23.40 -0.11
C THR A 204 9.05 23.36 0.35
N TRP A 205 8.83 23.34 1.65
CA TRP A 205 7.50 23.37 2.23
C TRP A 205 6.84 24.74 2.02
N GLY A 206 5.53 24.75 1.79
CA GLY A 206 4.75 25.97 1.56
C GLY A 206 4.99 26.64 0.20
N TYR A 207 5.84 26.06 -0.65
CA TYR A 207 6.11 26.58 -1.97
C TYR A 207 5.12 26.02 -2.99
N ASN A 208 4.28 26.89 -3.53
CA ASN A 208 3.19 26.52 -4.44
C ASN A 208 3.43 26.94 -5.91
N ASN A 209 4.65 27.37 -6.26
CA ASN A 209 4.91 27.74 -7.64
C ASN A 209 5.04 26.49 -8.53
N PRO A 210 4.49 26.52 -9.75
CA PRO A 210 4.67 25.47 -10.72
C PRO A 210 6.15 25.20 -10.98
N LYS A 211 6.51 23.91 -11.09
CA LYS A 211 7.89 23.47 -11.33
C LYS A 211 7.92 22.56 -12.56
N GLU A 212 8.97 22.68 -13.36
CA GLU A 212 9.14 21.82 -14.53
C GLU A 212 9.36 20.36 -14.10
N PRO A 213 8.62 19.39 -14.68
CA PRO A 213 8.86 17.98 -14.42
C PRO A 213 10.27 17.56 -14.87
N LEU A 214 10.92 16.76 -14.07
CA LEU A 214 12.11 16.03 -14.52
C LEU A 214 11.72 15.04 -15.61
N SER A 215 12.70 14.53 -16.35
CA SER A 215 12.48 13.37 -17.21
C SER A 215 12.15 12.11 -16.41
N VAL A 216 11.60 11.08 -17.06
CA VAL A 216 11.28 9.80 -16.42
C VAL A 216 12.52 9.21 -15.75
N VAL A 217 13.63 9.12 -16.46
CA VAL A 217 14.88 8.56 -15.90
C VAL A 217 15.39 9.40 -14.74
N ALA A 218 15.41 10.73 -14.87
CA ALA A 218 15.90 11.62 -13.82
C ALA A 218 15.01 11.56 -12.56
N THR A 219 13.70 11.36 -12.72
CA THR A 219 12.78 11.18 -11.57
C THR A 219 13.07 9.87 -10.82
N TRP A 220 13.26 8.76 -11.54
CA TRP A 220 13.63 7.49 -10.91
C TRP A 220 15.00 7.56 -10.23
N ASP A 221 15.98 8.24 -10.82
CA ASP A 221 17.30 8.41 -10.21
C ASP A 221 17.24 9.27 -8.96
N TRP A 222 16.41 10.31 -8.96
CA TRP A 222 16.16 11.12 -7.77
C TRP A 222 15.52 10.27 -6.65
N ILE A 223 14.51 9.45 -6.96
CA ILE A 223 13.85 8.57 -5.99
C ILE A 223 14.86 7.60 -5.38
N LYS A 224 15.64 6.89 -6.21
CA LYS A 224 16.65 5.93 -5.74
C LYS A 224 17.73 6.61 -4.90
N THR A 225 18.19 7.78 -5.30
CA THR A 225 19.20 8.56 -4.56
C THR A 225 18.65 9.00 -3.18
N THR A 226 17.41 9.47 -3.13
CA THR A 226 16.74 9.86 -1.90
C THR A 226 16.60 8.70 -0.94
N LEU A 227 16.20 7.51 -1.43
CA LEU A 227 16.07 6.32 -0.60
C LEU A 227 17.42 5.76 -0.13
N LYS A 228 18.47 5.82 -0.97
CA LYS A 228 19.85 5.49 -0.52
C LYS A 228 20.32 6.44 0.58
N GLY A 229 19.98 7.72 0.49
CA GLY A 229 20.23 8.70 1.55
C GLY A 229 19.49 8.34 2.84
N ALA A 230 18.21 7.98 2.74
CA ALA A 230 17.41 7.54 3.89
C ALA A 230 17.99 6.28 4.56
N VAL A 231 18.40 5.28 3.77
CA VAL A 231 19.08 4.09 4.30
C VAL A 231 20.36 4.45 5.06
N ALA A 232 21.17 5.37 4.53
CA ALA A 232 22.38 5.83 5.20
C ALA A 232 22.06 6.57 6.50
N ASP A 233 21.00 7.39 6.53
CA ASP A 233 20.51 8.08 7.72
C ASP A 233 20.02 7.08 8.79
N PHE A 234 19.24 6.07 8.41
CA PHE A 234 18.82 5.03 9.33
C PHE A 234 19.99 4.29 9.96
N LYS A 235 21.00 3.91 9.17
CA LYS A 235 22.17 3.16 9.66
C LYS A 235 23.00 3.92 10.70
N ARG A 236 22.93 5.25 10.73
CA ARG A 236 23.57 6.08 11.77
C ARG A 236 22.60 6.58 12.85
N SER A 237 21.32 6.27 12.72
CA SER A 237 20.28 6.77 13.63
C SER A 237 20.22 6.00 14.95
N SER A 238 19.45 6.56 15.89
CA SER A 238 19.07 5.88 17.14
C SER A 238 17.83 4.99 17.00
N ILE A 239 17.27 4.85 15.78
CA ILE A 239 16.12 3.96 15.52
C ILE A 239 16.60 2.51 15.56
N GLY A 240 16.05 1.73 16.49
CA GLY A 240 16.33 0.31 16.62
C GLY A 240 17.82 -0.04 16.74
N ASN A 241 18.22 -1.14 16.13
CA ASN A 241 19.61 -1.54 16.02
C ASN A 241 20.07 -1.38 14.57
N ASN A 242 21.01 -0.49 14.34
CA ASN A 242 21.53 -0.17 13.01
C ASN A 242 20.41 0.25 12.01
N GLY A 243 19.41 0.95 12.54
CA GLY A 243 18.25 1.43 11.77
C GLY A 243 17.10 0.44 11.59
N TYR A 244 17.20 -0.77 12.13
CA TYR A 244 16.15 -1.79 12.08
C TYR A 244 15.45 -1.92 13.42
N THR A 245 14.13 -1.78 13.44
CA THR A 245 13.32 -1.89 14.67
C THR A 245 13.10 -3.33 15.08
N VAL A 246 13.11 -4.26 14.13
CA VAL A 246 12.98 -5.70 14.37
C VAL A 246 14.34 -6.37 14.30
N ALA A 247 14.69 -7.20 15.30
CA ALA A 247 15.91 -7.97 15.28
C ALA A 247 15.88 -9.03 14.17
N ALA A 248 17.03 -9.32 13.57
CA ALA A 248 17.14 -10.30 12.48
C ALA A 248 16.55 -11.66 12.89
N GLY A 249 15.56 -12.14 12.14
CA GLY A 249 14.88 -13.41 12.38
C GLY A 249 13.88 -13.43 13.53
N ALA A 250 13.64 -12.30 14.22
CA ALA A 250 12.61 -12.20 15.24
C ALA A 250 11.22 -12.02 14.61
N THR A 251 10.20 -12.38 15.37
CA THR A 251 8.81 -11.94 15.13
C THR A 251 8.52 -10.84 16.12
N ASP A 252 8.18 -9.65 15.64
CA ASP A 252 7.80 -8.54 16.50
C ASP A 252 6.52 -7.90 15.95
N ALA A 253 5.49 -7.87 16.78
CA ALA A 253 4.22 -7.24 16.46
C ALA A 253 4.27 -5.69 16.43
N THR A 254 5.41 -5.10 16.78
CA THR A 254 5.57 -3.64 16.88
C THR A 254 6.11 -3.00 15.60
N VAL A 255 5.82 -3.58 14.43
CA VAL A 255 6.29 -3.11 13.12
C VAL A 255 5.50 -1.90 12.60
N HIS A 256 5.36 -0.89 13.42
CA HIS A 256 4.54 0.30 13.10
C HIS A 256 5.31 1.44 12.47
N ASP A 257 6.61 1.51 12.76
CA ASP A 257 7.43 2.64 12.35
C ASP A 257 8.15 2.37 11.03
N ILE A 258 8.25 3.40 10.22
CA ILE A 258 9.14 3.36 9.06
C ILE A 258 10.57 3.32 9.57
N ASP A 259 11.29 2.27 9.15
CA ASP A 259 12.68 1.99 9.51
C ASP A 259 13.55 1.70 8.27
N CYS A 260 14.76 1.21 8.49
CA CYS A 260 15.67 0.85 7.40
C CYS A 260 15.12 -0.25 6.50
N ALA A 261 14.31 -1.18 7.05
CA ALA A 261 13.70 -2.25 6.24
C ALA A 261 12.68 -1.69 5.25
N VAL A 262 11.86 -0.73 5.68
CA VAL A 262 10.91 -0.03 4.79
C VAL A 262 11.67 0.75 3.72
N ALA A 263 12.75 1.46 4.08
CA ALA A 263 13.57 2.19 3.10
C ALA A 263 14.21 1.27 2.05
N GLN A 264 14.75 0.13 2.46
CA GLN A 264 15.31 -0.89 1.57
C GLN A 264 14.23 -1.51 0.67
N PHE A 265 13.05 -1.76 1.22
CA PHE A 265 11.93 -2.30 0.44
C PHE A 265 11.51 -1.33 -0.67
N GLU A 266 11.30 -0.06 -0.34
CA GLU A 266 10.90 0.95 -1.32
C GLU A 266 12.03 1.25 -2.32
N LEU A 267 13.30 1.15 -1.90
CA LEU A 267 14.45 1.23 -2.80
C LEU A 267 14.46 0.07 -3.80
N ALA A 268 14.18 -1.16 -3.33
CA ALA A 268 14.04 -2.32 -4.20
C ALA A 268 12.87 -2.17 -5.18
N ARG A 269 11.71 -1.66 -4.70
CA ARG A 269 10.54 -1.37 -5.54
C ARG A 269 10.87 -0.33 -6.62
N ALA A 270 11.51 0.77 -6.25
CA ALA A 270 11.94 1.79 -7.21
C ALA A 270 12.95 1.24 -8.24
N GLY A 271 13.88 0.40 -7.80
CA GLY A 271 14.80 -0.33 -8.68
C GLY A 271 14.07 -1.27 -9.63
N LEU A 272 13.09 -2.02 -9.12
CA LEU A 272 12.27 -2.95 -9.90
C LEU A 272 11.51 -2.22 -11.02
N ASP A 273 10.83 -1.12 -10.69
CA ASP A 273 10.02 -0.34 -11.63
C ASP A 273 10.89 0.44 -12.63
N SER A 274 12.07 0.89 -12.23
CA SER A 274 13.05 1.52 -13.11
C SER A 274 13.96 0.53 -13.86
N LYS A 275 13.77 -0.78 -13.65
CA LYS A 275 14.58 -1.87 -14.24
C LYS A 275 16.09 -1.79 -13.89
N ASP A 276 16.40 -1.24 -12.73
CA ASP A 276 17.75 -1.18 -12.15
C ASP A 276 17.98 -2.40 -11.26
N TRP A 277 18.30 -3.53 -11.92
CA TRP A 277 18.38 -4.84 -11.27
C TRP A 277 19.45 -4.93 -10.19
N ASP A 278 20.54 -4.20 -10.33
CA ASP A 278 21.62 -4.18 -9.33
C ASP A 278 21.14 -3.53 -8.02
N VAL A 279 20.39 -2.43 -8.11
CA VAL A 279 19.77 -1.79 -6.95
C VAL A 279 18.78 -2.74 -6.26
N VAL A 280 17.94 -3.45 -7.04
CA VAL A 280 17.02 -4.44 -6.48
C VAL A 280 17.75 -5.54 -5.72
N ILE A 281 18.79 -6.12 -6.36
CA ILE A 281 19.57 -7.23 -5.77
C ILE A 281 20.24 -6.78 -4.47
N GLU A 282 20.87 -5.61 -4.45
CA GLU A 282 21.54 -5.07 -3.27
C GLU A 282 20.55 -4.81 -2.12
N ALA A 283 19.52 -4.04 -2.40
CA ALA A 283 18.51 -3.67 -1.40
C ALA A 283 17.77 -4.89 -0.83
N CYS A 284 17.33 -5.82 -1.70
CA CYS A 284 16.67 -7.05 -1.23
C CYS A 284 17.59 -7.93 -0.39
N LYS A 285 18.88 -8.07 -0.74
CA LYS A 285 19.82 -8.89 0.05
C LYS A 285 20.04 -8.30 1.45
N ASP A 286 20.18 -6.99 1.57
CA ASP A 286 20.30 -6.33 2.88
C ASP A 286 19.02 -6.55 3.70
N LEU A 287 17.86 -6.22 3.15
CA LEU A 287 16.55 -6.41 3.78
C LEU A 287 16.32 -7.86 4.23
N LEU A 288 16.51 -8.82 3.33
CA LEU A 288 16.22 -10.24 3.60
C LEU A 288 17.20 -10.89 4.57
N SER A 289 18.34 -10.25 4.86
CA SER A 289 19.21 -10.68 5.97
C SER A 289 18.55 -10.45 7.34
N HIS A 290 17.62 -9.51 7.44
CA HIS A 290 16.84 -9.21 8.65
C HIS A 290 15.48 -9.95 8.68
N TYR A 291 14.92 -10.29 7.52
CA TYR A 291 13.65 -11.00 7.39
C TYR A 291 13.81 -12.35 6.67
N PRO A 292 14.58 -13.31 7.23
CA PRO A 292 14.84 -14.60 6.59
C PRO A 292 13.68 -15.59 6.72
N ASN A 293 12.74 -15.35 7.64
CA ASN A 293 11.69 -16.29 8.01
C ASN A 293 10.43 -16.06 7.16
N PHE A 294 9.69 -17.15 6.96
CA PHE A 294 8.44 -17.17 6.23
C PHE A 294 7.26 -17.52 7.14
N ILE A 295 6.05 -17.14 6.73
CA ILE A 295 4.80 -17.62 7.33
C ILE A 295 4.81 -19.15 7.30
N SER A 296 4.47 -19.79 8.43
CA SER A 296 4.26 -21.24 8.48
C SER A 296 3.13 -21.65 7.50
N PRO A 297 3.27 -22.75 6.76
CA PRO A 297 2.20 -23.27 5.92
C PRO A 297 0.88 -23.46 6.67
N ASP A 298 0.95 -23.79 7.96
CA ASP A 298 -0.24 -24.03 8.80
C ASP A 298 -0.97 -22.71 9.14
N ASN A 299 -0.25 -21.59 9.20
CA ASN A 299 -0.78 -20.25 9.48
C ASN A 299 -1.12 -19.44 8.21
N TYR A 300 -0.85 -19.99 7.03
CA TYR A 300 -1.16 -19.33 5.76
C TYR A 300 -2.63 -19.47 5.39
N GLY A 301 -3.47 -18.56 5.84
CA GLY A 301 -4.91 -18.61 5.54
C GLY A 301 -5.65 -19.78 6.18
N MET A 302 -6.93 -19.90 5.89
CA MET A 302 -7.76 -21.04 6.29
C MET A 302 -7.73 -22.11 5.20
N LYS A 303 -7.50 -23.38 5.57
CA LYS A 303 -7.55 -24.49 4.62
C LYS A 303 -8.99 -24.80 4.24
N ALA A 304 -9.28 -24.87 2.95
CA ALA A 304 -10.62 -25.14 2.43
C ALA A 304 -11.21 -26.49 2.92
N SER A 305 -10.34 -27.49 3.15
CA SER A 305 -10.74 -28.78 3.69
C SER A 305 -11.34 -28.73 5.09
N LEU A 306 -11.07 -27.68 5.86
CA LEU A 306 -11.62 -27.49 7.21
C LEU A 306 -13.06 -26.93 7.19
N LEU A 307 -13.50 -26.37 6.07
CA LEU A 307 -14.77 -25.66 5.98
C LEU A 307 -15.98 -26.52 6.42
N PRO A 308 -16.13 -27.80 6.02
CA PRO A 308 -17.24 -28.62 6.45
C PRO A 308 -17.29 -28.87 7.96
N GLU A 309 -16.14 -29.00 8.61
CA GLU A 309 -16.04 -29.25 10.05
C GLU A 309 -16.26 -27.99 10.91
N LEU A 310 -15.96 -26.83 10.33
CA LEU A 310 -16.09 -25.54 11.02
C LEU A 310 -17.49 -24.95 10.96
N VAL A 311 -18.37 -25.49 10.12
CA VAL A 311 -19.78 -25.09 10.07
C VAL A 311 -20.48 -25.55 11.36
N LYS A 312 -20.88 -24.61 12.20
CA LYS A 312 -21.63 -24.86 13.43
C LYS A 312 -23.10 -24.53 13.23
N ARG A 313 -23.96 -25.41 13.66
CA ARG A 313 -25.44 -25.25 13.64
C ARG A 313 -25.93 -25.24 15.08
N ASN A 314 -26.74 -24.24 15.44
CA ASN A 314 -27.45 -24.27 16.71
C ASN A 314 -28.85 -24.85 16.59
N ASP A 315 -29.55 -25.00 17.72
CA ASP A 315 -30.90 -25.57 17.77
C ASP A 315 -31.96 -24.79 16.97
N ASN A 316 -31.65 -23.52 16.64
CA ASN A 316 -32.51 -22.68 15.82
C ASN A 316 -32.17 -22.77 14.30
N GLY A 317 -31.28 -23.69 13.91
CA GLY A 317 -30.84 -23.86 12.53
C GLY A 317 -29.81 -22.85 12.06
N TRP A 318 -29.31 -22.02 12.99
CA TRP A 318 -28.26 -21.04 12.70
C TRP A 318 -26.92 -21.73 12.41
N CYS A 319 -26.21 -21.28 11.38
CA CYS A 319 -24.88 -21.72 11.04
C CYS A 319 -23.89 -20.54 11.08
N GLY A 320 -22.76 -20.80 11.68
CA GLY A 320 -21.60 -19.94 11.59
C GLY A 320 -20.38 -20.78 11.23
N ILE A 321 -19.28 -20.13 10.87
CA ILE A 321 -18.01 -20.79 10.67
C ILE A 321 -17.14 -20.46 11.87
N ASP A 322 -16.87 -21.50 12.68
CA ASP A 322 -16.06 -21.40 13.89
C ASP A 322 -14.58 -21.58 13.56
N PHE A 323 -14.00 -20.55 12.94
CA PHE A 323 -12.59 -20.52 12.61
C PHE A 323 -11.81 -19.65 13.60
N ASN A 324 -10.73 -20.21 14.14
CA ASN A 324 -9.81 -19.43 14.98
C ASN A 324 -8.94 -18.52 14.11
N ALA A 325 -9.42 -17.32 13.82
CA ALA A 325 -8.72 -16.35 12.97
C ALA A 325 -7.37 -15.90 13.52
N THR A 326 -7.12 -16.06 14.84
CA THR A 326 -5.83 -15.70 15.44
C THR A 326 -4.69 -16.58 14.96
N GLU A 327 -4.96 -17.73 14.38
CA GLU A 327 -3.95 -18.59 13.74
C GLU A 327 -3.67 -18.20 12.27
N ASN A 328 -4.48 -17.35 11.67
CA ASN A 328 -4.23 -16.85 10.31
C ASN A 328 -3.23 -15.68 10.33
N ALA A 329 -2.09 -15.88 9.68
CA ALA A 329 -1.01 -14.88 9.63
C ALA A 329 -1.40 -13.60 8.88
N PHE A 330 -2.45 -13.61 8.03
CA PHE A 330 -2.98 -12.42 7.37
C PHE A 330 -3.98 -11.64 8.22
N TYR A 331 -4.39 -12.22 9.33
CA TYR A 331 -5.28 -11.61 10.32
C TYR A 331 -4.53 -11.17 11.57
N ASN A 332 -3.47 -11.88 11.93
CA ASN A 332 -2.68 -11.68 13.15
C ASN A 332 -1.19 -11.54 12.81
N ILE A 333 -0.65 -10.35 12.99
CA ILE A 333 0.76 -10.02 12.75
C ILE A 333 1.70 -10.90 13.59
N ASP A 334 1.32 -11.30 14.81
CA ASP A 334 2.14 -12.16 15.67
C ASP A 334 2.44 -13.54 15.07
N LYS A 335 1.65 -13.95 14.08
CA LYS A 335 1.85 -15.19 13.32
C LYS A 335 2.58 -14.97 11.99
N ASN A 336 2.99 -13.74 11.71
CA ASN A 336 3.53 -13.35 10.42
C ASN A 336 4.95 -12.75 10.53
N PRO A 337 5.99 -13.58 10.50
CA PRO A 337 7.37 -13.13 10.57
C PRO A 337 7.86 -12.39 9.31
N GLU A 338 7.00 -12.26 8.31
CA GLU A 338 7.30 -11.58 7.06
C GLU A 338 6.95 -10.09 7.09
N VAL A 339 6.22 -9.62 8.12
CA VAL A 339 5.78 -8.23 8.16
C VAL A 339 6.96 -7.29 8.36
N ILE A 340 7.14 -6.38 7.41
CA ILE A 340 8.13 -5.31 7.42
C ILE A 340 7.49 -4.04 7.99
N TRP A 341 6.27 -3.74 7.54
CA TRP A 341 5.52 -2.57 7.98
C TRP A 341 4.03 -2.88 8.01
N GLY A 342 3.41 -2.52 9.11
CA GLY A 342 2.01 -2.80 9.36
C GLY A 342 1.49 -2.08 10.59
N SER A 343 0.31 -2.50 11.08
CA SER A 343 -0.28 -1.95 12.29
C SER A 343 -1.08 -3.01 13.03
N THR A 344 -0.79 -3.19 14.33
CA THR A 344 -1.67 -3.94 15.21
C THR A 344 -2.85 -3.05 15.59
N ARG A 345 -4.02 -3.32 15.07
CA ARG A 345 -5.20 -2.54 15.36
C ARG A 345 -6.32 -3.37 15.92
N GLY A 346 -6.64 -3.07 17.15
CA GLY A 346 -7.97 -3.32 17.66
C GLY A 346 -8.95 -2.28 17.12
N GLY A 347 -9.28 -2.33 15.84
CA GLY A 347 -10.21 -1.38 15.25
C GLY A 347 -10.50 -1.70 13.78
N ALA A 348 -11.70 -1.36 13.33
CA ALA A 348 -12.23 -1.68 12.02
C ALA A 348 -11.21 -1.48 10.89
N SER A 349 -10.61 -2.55 10.43
CA SER A 349 -9.99 -2.57 9.13
C SER A 349 -11.08 -2.87 8.10
N TYR A 350 -11.58 -1.83 7.49
CA TYR A 350 -12.63 -1.88 6.48
C TYR A 350 -12.22 -2.66 5.21
N PHE A 351 -10.93 -2.92 5.04
CA PHE A 351 -10.32 -3.41 3.81
C PHE A 351 -10.31 -4.92 3.69
N TRP A 352 -9.87 -5.57 4.74
CA TRP A 352 -9.81 -7.03 4.78
C TRP A 352 -11.19 -7.66 4.70
N ASP A 353 -12.23 -6.91 5.03
CA ASP A 353 -13.60 -7.33 4.90
C ASP A 353 -13.98 -7.71 3.47
N ILE A 354 -13.43 -7.06 2.46
CA ILE A 354 -13.77 -7.36 1.06
C ILE A 354 -13.21 -8.69 0.58
N PHE A 355 -12.11 -9.17 1.18
CA PHE A 355 -11.51 -10.47 0.84
C PHE A 355 -11.84 -11.57 1.85
N ASN A 356 -12.50 -11.25 2.96
CA ASN A 356 -12.93 -12.24 3.94
C ASN A 356 -14.16 -12.99 3.45
N ALA A 357 -13.95 -14.13 2.79
CA ALA A 357 -15.01 -14.97 2.26
C ALA A 357 -16.04 -15.43 3.30
N LEU A 358 -15.66 -15.53 4.58
CA LEU A 358 -16.54 -15.98 5.66
C LEU A 358 -17.54 -14.90 6.11
N LYS A 359 -17.38 -13.68 5.65
CA LYS A 359 -18.20 -12.52 6.01
C LYS A 359 -19.06 -12.02 4.85
N GLN A 360 -18.74 -12.46 3.65
CA GLN A 360 -19.32 -11.92 2.44
C GLN A 360 -20.71 -12.49 2.14
N LYS A 361 -21.54 -11.66 1.52
CA LYS A 361 -22.70 -12.12 0.78
C LYS A 361 -22.23 -12.94 -0.42
N PRO A 362 -23.05 -13.84 -0.95
CA PRO A 362 -22.68 -14.64 -2.14
C PRO A 362 -22.25 -13.81 -3.34
N SER A 363 -22.79 -12.60 -3.44
CA SER A 363 -22.44 -11.64 -4.46
C SER A 363 -21.02 -11.10 -4.34
N ASP A 364 -20.39 -11.24 -3.18
CA ASP A 364 -19.13 -10.54 -2.84
C ASP A 364 -17.96 -11.51 -2.67
N PHE A 365 -18.12 -12.80 -2.99
CA PHE A 365 -17.00 -13.74 -2.94
C PHE A 365 -15.94 -13.41 -3.96
N HIS A 366 -14.70 -13.33 -3.50
CA HIS A 366 -13.53 -13.11 -4.35
C HIS A 366 -12.85 -14.45 -4.64
N GLN A 367 -12.71 -14.75 -5.92
CA GLN A 367 -12.12 -15.98 -6.39
C GLN A 367 -10.75 -15.73 -7.01
N VAL A 368 -9.89 -16.72 -6.92
CA VAL A 368 -8.64 -16.76 -7.69
C VAL A 368 -8.99 -17.15 -9.13
N ASP A 369 -8.29 -16.55 -10.10
CA ASP A 369 -8.44 -16.94 -11.50
C ASP A 369 -8.11 -18.43 -11.71
N ALA A 370 -8.98 -19.15 -12.42
CA ALA A 370 -8.82 -20.60 -12.63
C ALA A 370 -7.49 -20.97 -13.31
N ASN A 371 -6.93 -20.10 -14.15
CA ASN A 371 -5.64 -20.33 -14.80
C ASN A 371 -4.47 -20.30 -13.81
N ILE A 372 -4.59 -19.52 -12.72
CA ILE A 372 -3.61 -19.56 -11.62
C ILE A 372 -3.79 -20.86 -10.84
N TYR A 373 -5.00 -21.13 -10.36
CA TYR A 373 -5.31 -22.30 -9.53
C TYR A 373 -4.82 -23.62 -10.16
N LYS A 374 -5.07 -23.81 -11.45
CA LYS A 374 -4.71 -25.03 -12.19
C LYS A 374 -3.19 -25.24 -12.34
N LYS A 375 -2.39 -24.18 -12.19
CA LYS A 375 -0.92 -24.26 -12.26
C LYS A 375 -0.26 -24.54 -10.91
N LEU A 376 -1.01 -24.49 -9.81
CA LEU A 376 -0.46 -24.71 -8.48
C LEU A 376 -0.38 -26.20 -8.17
N SER A 377 0.69 -26.60 -7.50
CA SER A 377 0.88 -27.95 -6.96
C SER A 377 -0.15 -28.27 -5.87
N ASP A 378 -0.56 -29.52 -5.75
CA ASP A 378 -1.41 -29.97 -4.64
C ASP A 378 -0.69 -29.93 -3.28
N ASN A 379 0.64 -29.87 -3.29
CA ASN A 379 1.44 -29.67 -2.08
C ASN A 379 1.55 -28.20 -1.65
N ASP A 380 0.93 -27.25 -2.37
CA ASP A 380 1.01 -25.83 -2.08
C ASP A 380 -0.03 -25.41 -1.04
N CYS A 381 0.42 -24.89 0.10
CA CYS A 381 -0.47 -24.42 1.15
C CYS A 381 -1.40 -23.29 0.70
N ARG A 382 -0.99 -22.51 -0.31
CA ARG A 382 -1.80 -21.43 -0.91
C ARG A 382 -2.96 -22.00 -1.71
N LYS A 383 -2.72 -23.09 -2.47
CA LYS A 383 -3.78 -23.84 -3.16
C LYS A 383 -4.77 -24.43 -2.17
N ALA A 384 -4.28 -24.98 -1.06
CA ALA A 384 -5.12 -25.55 0.00
C ALA A 384 -6.06 -24.50 0.66
N CYS A 385 -5.79 -23.21 0.51
CA CYS A 385 -6.67 -22.12 0.95
C CYS A 385 -7.68 -21.66 -0.10
N ILE A 386 -7.83 -22.40 -1.21
CA ILE A 386 -8.75 -22.07 -2.30
C ILE A 386 -9.72 -23.23 -2.46
N LEU A 387 -11.03 -22.94 -2.57
CA LEU A 387 -12.05 -23.96 -2.80
C LEU A 387 -11.83 -24.63 -4.16
N ALA A 388 -11.68 -25.96 -4.16
CA ALA A 388 -11.58 -26.74 -5.39
C ALA A 388 -12.93 -26.88 -6.12
N GLU A 389 -14.02 -26.88 -5.36
CA GLU A 389 -15.40 -27.06 -5.82
C GLU A 389 -16.35 -26.13 -5.03
N ASN A 390 -17.60 -26.07 -5.47
CA ASN A 390 -18.61 -25.27 -4.76
C ASN A 390 -18.86 -25.83 -3.36
N PHE A 391 -19.03 -24.94 -2.40
CA PHE A 391 -19.48 -25.30 -1.06
C PHE A 391 -20.90 -24.77 -0.84
N ASP A 392 -21.88 -25.70 -0.82
CA ASP A 392 -23.30 -25.38 -0.86
C ASP A 392 -23.95 -25.17 0.52
N ASP A 393 -23.23 -25.37 1.59
CA ASP A 393 -23.73 -25.26 2.97
C ASP A 393 -23.45 -23.94 3.68
N TYR A 394 -23.06 -22.91 2.94
CA TYR A 394 -22.84 -21.58 3.51
C TYR A 394 -24.17 -20.89 3.81
N LEU A 395 -24.35 -20.43 5.04
CA LEU A 395 -25.53 -19.69 5.45
C LEU A 395 -25.20 -18.24 5.78
N TYR A 396 -26.01 -17.35 5.25
CA TYR A 396 -25.96 -15.92 5.51
C TYR A 396 -27.32 -15.44 6.03
N TYR A 397 -27.35 -14.46 6.91
CA TYR A 397 -28.59 -13.86 7.37
C TYR A 397 -28.63 -12.35 7.14
N THR A 398 -29.83 -11.81 7.01
CA THR A 398 -30.08 -10.37 7.02
C THR A 398 -31.06 -10.05 8.12
N ASN A 399 -30.75 -9.00 8.90
CA ASN A 399 -31.70 -8.43 9.85
C ASN A 399 -32.43 -7.28 9.17
N GLN A 400 -33.76 -7.40 9.06
CA GLN A 400 -34.64 -6.29 8.67
C GLN A 400 -35.59 -6.01 9.84
N GLY A 401 -35.21 -5.03 10.66
CA GLY A 401 -35.96 -4.73 11.89
C GLY A 401 -35.81 -5.83 12.94
N ASN A 402 -36.92 -6.43 13.37
CA ASN A 402 -36.95 -7.51 14.37
C ASN A 402 -36.89 -8.91 13.75
N ASP A 403 -36.91 -9.01 12.42
CA ASP A 403 -36.94 -10.30 11.72
C ASP A 403 -35.56 -10.64 11.17
N THR A 404 -35.09 -11.84 11.53
CA THR A 404 -33.85 -12.42 10.98
C THR A 404 -34.25 -13.43 9.90
N THR A 405 -33.84 -13.17 8.65
CA THR A 405 -34.08 -14.08 7.54
C THR A 405 -32.77 -14.75 7.15
N TRP A 406 -32.81 -16.08 7.03
CA TRP A 406 -31.68 -16.93 6.70
C TRP A 406 -31.72 -17.33 5.23
N TYR A 407 -30.59 -17.23 4.58
CA TYR A 407 -30.43 -17.64 3.19
C TYR A 407 -29.31 -18.67 3.11
N LYS A 408 -29.60 -19.80 2.43
CA LYS A 408 -28.56 -20.78 2.07
C LYS A 408 -27.92 -20.35 0.77
N TYR A 409 -26.61 -20.35 0.77
CA TYR A 409 -25.82 -19.92 -0.37
C TYR A 409 -24.75 -20.92 -0.74
N THR A 410 -24.36 -20.89 -1.99
CA THR A 410 -23.20 -21.59 -2.51
C THR A 410 -21.99 -20.65 -2.50
N MET A 411 -20.94 -21.02 -1.78
CA MET A 411 -19.63 -20.40 -1.93
C MET A 411 -18.99 -21.01 -3.18
N PRO A 412 -18.71 -20.25 -4.23
CA PRO A 412 -18.27 -20.81 -5.50
C PRO A 412 -16.86 -21.38 -5.44
N ALA A 413 -16.58 -22.37 -6.30
CA ALA A 413 -15.23 -22.86 -6.53
C ALA A 413 -14.25 -21.70 -6.81
N TYR A 414 -12.98 -21.91 -6.47
CA TYR A 414 -11.91 -20.92 -6.54
C TYR A 414 -12.02 -19.76 -5.55
N THR A 415 -13.02 -19.71 -4.66
CA THR A 415 -13.06 -18.72 -3.59
C THR A 415 -11.82 -18.85 -2.71
N SER A 416 -11.15 -17.73 -2.47
CA SER A 416 -9.95 -17.67 -1.64
C SER A 416 -10.29 -17.51 -0.16
N LEU A 417 -9.70 -18.34 0.67
CA LEU A 417 -9.77 -18.29 2.13
C LEU A 417 -8.48 -17.74 2.77
N LYS A 418 -7.60 -17.13 1.97
CA LYS A 418 -6.37 -16.48 2.45
C LYS A 418 -6.66 -15.48 3.56
N TRP A 419 -7.67 -14.64 3.38
CA TRP A 419 -8.08 -13.59 4.29
C TRP A 419 -9.22 -14.00 5.23
N ALA A 420 -9.43 -15.30 5.43
CA ALA A 420 -10.51 -15.78 6.27
C ALA A 420 -10.35 -15.33 7.71
N ALA A 421 -11.40 -14.68 8.24
CA ALA A 421 -11.55 -14.35 9.65
C ALA A 421 -12.81 -15.04 10.19
N SER A 422 -12.92 -15.22 11.50
CA SER A 422 -14.06 -15.87 12.11
C SER A 422 -15.36 -15.15 11.77
N SER A 423 -16.34 -15.89 11.25
CA SER A 423 -17.70 -15.37 11.07
C SER A 423 -18.54 -15.47 12.33
N ALA A 424 -18.21 -16.35 13.28
CA ALA A 424 -18.94 -16.53 14.53
C ALA A 424 -18.99 -15.26 15.37
N ILE A 425 -17.91 -14.50 15.39
CA ILE A 425 -17.84 -13.20 16.10
C ILE A 425 -18.69 -12.13 15.39
N GLY A 426 -18.87 -12.24 14.09
CA GLY A 426 -19.65 -11.30 13.29
C GLY A 426 -21.15 -11.54 13.29
N TYR A 427 -21.54 -12.68 13.75
CA TYR A 427 -22.91 -13.16 13.58
C TYR A 427 -23.89 -12.54 14.56
N GLU A 428 -23.49 -12.40 15.82
CA GLU A 428 -24.30 -11.75 16.84
C GLU A 428 -24.22 -10.20 16.76
N ASN A 429 -23.19 -9.68 16.10
CA ASN A 429 -22.97 -8.25 15.91
C ASN A 429 -22.25 -7.96 14.59
N HIS A 430 -22.98 -7.76 13.50
CA HIS A 430 -22.43 -7.32 12.21
C HIS A 430 -21.49 -6.11 12.29
N THR A 431 -21.65 -5.28 13.31
CA THR A 431 -20.82 -4.12 13.58
C THR A 431 -19.49 -4.46 14.23
N ASN A 432 -19.39 -5.57 14.96
CA ASN A 432 -18.21 -5.90 15.77
C ASN A 432 -17.21 -6.84 15.08
N ALA A 433 -17.62 -7.58 14.05
CA ALA A 433 -16.68 -8.38 13.24
C ALA A 433 -15.70 -7.53 12.43
N LYS A 434 -15.89 -6.22 12.43
CA LYS A 434 -15.00 -5.25 11.78
C LYS A 434 -13.72 -4.98 12.56
N THR A 435 -13.51 -5.58 13.73
CA THR A 435 -12.78 -4.82 14.73
C THR A 435 -11.40 -5.33 15.06
N THR A 436 -10.90 -6.42 14.49
CA THR A 436 -9.72 -7.04 15.09
C THR A 436 -8.69 -7.64 14.13
N SER A 437 -8.71 -7.29 12.86
CA SER A 437 -7.59 -7.69 11.99
C SER A 437 -6.46 -6.67 12.06
N ASP A 438 -5.24 -7.16 12.17
CA ASP A 438 -4.06 -6.36 11.97
C ASP A 438 -3.92 -5.95 10.51
N LEU A 439 -3.20 -4.88 10.27
CA LEU A 439 -2.94 -4.38 8.93
C LEU A 439 -1.51 -4.71 8.51
N ILE A 440 -1.35 -5.45 7.42
CA ILE A 440 -0.07 -5.75 6.81
C ILE A 440 0.07 -4.85 5.58
N TYR A 441 1.05 -3.95 5.60
CA TYR A 441 1.31 -3.06 4.47
C TYR A 441 2.44 -3.59 3.59
N LEU A 442 3.59 -3.95 4.18
CA LEU A 442 4.73 -4.53 3.48
C LEU A 442 5.16 -5.84 4.14
N ARG A 443 5.49 -6.83 3.35
CA ARG A 443 6.05 -8.10 3.84
C ARG A 443 7.17 -8.64 2.96
N SER A 444 8.07 -9.41 3.56
CA SER A 444 9.33 -9.85 2.94
C SER A 444 9.15 -10.81 1.76
N SER A 445 8.02 -11.51 1.63
CA SER A 445 7.75 -12.33 0.43
C SER A 445 7.77 -11.52 -0.86
N ALA A 446 7.31 -10.25 -0.84
CA ALA A 446 7.45 -9.38 -2.00
C ALA A 446 8.94 -9.10 -2.31
N ALA A 447 9.79 -8.91 -1.29
CA ALA A 447 11.23 -8.72 -1.48
C ALA A 447 11.90 -9.99 -2.05
N TRP A 448 11.50 -11.19 -1.62
CA TRP A 448 11.96 -12.44 -2.22
C TRP A 448 11.58 -12.54 -3.70
N LEU A 449 10.38 -12.10 -4.05
CA LEU A 449 9.90 -12.08 -5.45
C LEU A 449 10.61 -11.01 -6.28
N MET A 450 10.84 -9.80 -5.73
CA MET A 450 11.65 -8.76 -6.38
C MET A 450 13.06 -9.26 -6.67
N LEU A 451 13.69 -9.92 -5.70
CA LEU A 451 15.04 -10.50 -5.87
C LEU A 451 15.08 -11.58 -6.96
N ALA A 452 14.09 -12.49 -6.96
CA ALA A 452 13.99 -13.54 -7.97
C ALA A 452 13.78 -12.95 -9.39
N GLU A 453 12.93 -11.93 -9.49
CA GLU A 453 12.68 -11.22 -10.76
C GLU A 453 13.94 -10.50 -11.26
N ALA A 454 14.65 -9.79 -10.38
CA ALA A 454 15.88 -9.10 -10.74
C ALA A 454 16.97 -10.08 -11.23
N TYR A 455 17.10 -11.23 -10.58
CA TYR A 455 18.00 -12.27 -11.07
C TYR A 455 17.57 -12.84 -12.42
N ALA A 456 16.29 -13.11 -12.63
CA ALA A 456 15.78 -13.61 -13.91
C ALA A 456 16.01 -12.59 -15.05
N GLN A 457 15.68 -11.32 -14.80
CA GLN A 457 15.80 -10.24 -15.78
C GLN A 457 17.27 -9.86 -16.10
N SER A 458 18.19 -10.08 -15.15
CA SER A 458 19.63 -9.88 -15.35
C SER A 458 20.35 -11.13 -15.90
N GLY A 459 19.60 -12.17 -16.33
CA GLY A 459 20.16 -13.39 -16.93
C GLY A 459 20.77 -14.38 -15.92
N GLN A 460 20.54 -14.18 -14.61
CA GLN A 460 21.04 -15.04 -13.53
C GLN A 460 20.01 -16.11 -13.15
N GLU A 461 19.50 -16.86 -14.13
CA GLU A 461 18.37 -17.79 -13.96
C GLU A 461 18.57 -18.82 -12.84
N GLY A 462 19.79 -19.31 -12.63
CA GLY A 462 20.11 -20.23 -11.53
C GLY A 462 19.84 -19.64 -10.17
N LYS A 463 20.22 -18.37 -9.94
CA LYS A 463 19.96 -17.65 -8.68
C LYS A 463 18.47 -17.31 -8.53
N ALA A 464 17.78 -16.99 -9.63
CA ALA A 464 16.34 -16.78 -9.61
C ALA A 464 15.60 -18.03 -9.13
N LYS A 465 15.92 -19.21 -9.68
CA LYS A 465 15.36 -20.49 -9.22
C LYS A 465 15.72 -20.80 -7.76
N GLU A 466 16.96 -20.59 -7.35
CA GLU A 466 17.38 -20.77 -5.96
C GLU A 466 16.57 -19.89 -5.01
N THR A 467 16.33 -18.64 -5.39
CA THR A 467 15.53 -17.69 -4.61
C THR A 467 14.06 -18.13 -4.53
N LEU A 468 13.46 -18.52 -5.67
CA LEU A 468 12.09 -19.04 -5.70
C LEU A 468 11.96 -20.34 -4.91
N ASN A 469 12.95 -21.22 -4.93
CA ASN A 469 12.91 -22.49 -4.19
C ASN A 469 12.83 -22.28 -2.68
N LYS A 470 13.38 -21.20 -2.13
CA LYS A 470 13.20 -20.85 -0.70
C LYS A 470 11.75 -20.54 -0.40
N LEU A 471 11.10 -19.72 -1.23
CA LEU A 471 9.68 -19.42 -1.09
C LEU A 471 8.80 -20.66 -1.27
N LEU A 472 9.06 -21.46 -2.30
CA LEU A 472 8.28 -22.68 -2.59
C LEU A 472 8.39 -23.70 -1.45
N ALA A 473 9.59 -23.91 -0.91
CA ALA A 473 9.79 -24.79 0.25
C ALA A 473 8.98 -24.30 1.46
N ALA A 474 8.96 -23.00 1.70
CA ALA A 474 8.20 -22.39 2.80
C ALA A 474 6.67 -22.44 2.57
N ARG A 475 6.21 -22.61 1.34
CA ARG A 475 4.80 -22.75 1.00
C ARG A 475 4.36 -24.22 0.81
N THR A 476 5.27 -25.16 1.05
CA THR A 476 4.93 -26.59 1.02
C THR A 476 4.11 -26.97 2.24
N ILE A 477 2.99 -27.68 2.05
CA ILE A 477 2.16 -28.22 3.13
C ILE A 477 3.03 -29.04 4.07
N THR A 478 2.85 -28.90 5.38
CA THR A 478 3.60 -29.62 6.40
C THR A 478 3.54 -31.14 6.18
N GLY A 479 4.71 -31.75 6.08
CA GLY A 479 4.85 -33.20 5.82
C GLY A 479 4.81 -33.62 4.35
N ALA A 480 4.50 -32.73 3.43
CA ALA A 480 4.57 -33.00 1.99
C ALA A 480 6.03 -32.88 1.45
N PRO A 481 6.36 -33.52 0.32
CA PRO A 481 7.63 -33.31 -0.35
C PRO A 481 7.83 -31.84 -0.74
N ALA A 482 9.02 -31.28 -0.43
CA ALA A 482 9.33 -29.89 -0.69
C ALA A 482 9.12 -29.52 -2.15
N MET A 483 8.39 -28.44 -2.37
CA MET A 483 8.20 -27.85 -3.70
C MET A 483 9.48 -27.14 -4.15
N THR A 484 9.78 -27.29 -5.44
CA THR A 484 10.85 -26.59 -6.13
C THR A 484 10.39 -26.15 -7.51
N CYS A 485 11.11 -25.23 -8.15
CA CYS A 485 10.86 -24.86 -9.55
C CYS A 485 10.83 -26.09 -10.48
N ASP A 486 11.76 -27.02 -10.27
CA ASP A 486 11.94 -28.17 -11.16
C ASP A 486 10.88 -29.27 -10.98
N ASN A 487 10.23 -29.38 -9.80
CA ASN A 487 9.18 -30.38 -9.57
C ASN A 487 7.76 -29.86 -9.68
N THR A 488 7.53 -28.52 -9.62
CA THR A 488 6.17 -27.94 -9.62
C THR A 488 5.88 -27.05 -10.82
N MET A 489 6.90 -26.57 -11.54
CA MET A 489 6.73 -25.64 -12.66
C MET A 489 7.50 -26.08 -13.91
N GLN A 490 7.49 -27.39 -14.17
CA GLN A 490 8.17 -27.98 -15.33
C GLN A 490 7.65 -27.39 -16.64
N GLY A 491 8.59 -27.11 -17.57
CA GLY A 491 8.26 -26.56 -18.89
C GLY A 491 7.98 -25.07 -18.93
N MET A 492 8.01 -24.38 -17.78
CA MET A 492 7.93 -22.91 -17.71
C MET A 492 9.32 -22.27 -17.85
N THR A 493 9.38 -21.09 -18.47
CA THR A 493 10.57 -20.25 -18.38
C THR A 493 10.76 -19.75 -16.95
N VAL A 494 11.99 -19.36 -16.56
CA VAL A 494 12.23 -18.85 -15.21
C VAL A 494 11.40 -17.61 -14.94
N MET A 495 11.22 -16.73 -15.93
CA MET A 495 10.39 -15.55 -15.78
C MET A 495 8.89 -15.87 -15.63
N ASP A 496 8.38 -16.91 -16.32
CA ASP A 496 7.01 -17.38 -16.12
C ASP A 496 6.79 -17.96 -14.72
N MET A 497 7.80 -18.66 -14.17
CA MET A 497 7.80 -19.14 -12.78
C MET A 497 7.71 -17.95 -11.81
N VAL A 498 8.53 -16.91 -12.01
CA VAL A 498 8.49 -15.68 -11.21
C VAL A 498 7.10 -15.02 -11.28
N LYS A 499 6.56 -14.84 -12.49
CA LYS A 499 5.23 -14.24 -12.70
C LYS A 499 4.13 -15.03 -11.99
N LEU A 500 4.16 -16.37 -12.09
CA LEU A 500 3.17 -17.21 -11.40
C LEU A 500 3.26 -17.04 -9.88
N GLN A 501 4.48 -17.01 -9.33
CA GLN A 501 4.67 -16.84 -7.89
C GLN A 501 4.22 -15.45 -7.41
N TRP A 502 4.48 -14.37 -8.15
CA TRP A 502 3.93 -13.05 -7.86
C TRP A 502 2.40 -13.06 -7.78
N ARG A 503 1.74 -13.65 -8.78
CA ARG A 503 0.28 -13.64 -8.91
C ARG A 503 -0.42 -14.38 -7.77
N ILE A 504 0.14 -15.49 -7.30
CA ILE A 504 -0.50 -16.26 -6.20
C ILE A 504 -0.05 -15.78 -4.82
N GLU A 505 1.23 -15.46 -4.64
CA GLU A 505 1.75 -15.05 -3.34
C GLU A 505 1.15 -13.73 -2.90
N MET A 506 1.12 -12.75 -3.81
CA MET A 506 0.63 -11.40 -3.54
C MET A 506 -0.85 -11.23 -3.93
N TRP A 507 -1.59 -12.33 -4.12
CA TRP A 507 -3.02 -12.26 -4.41
C TRP A 507 -3.77 -11.54 -3.29
N GLY A 508 -4.54 -10.52 -3.65
CA GLY A 508 -5.29 -9.70 -2.71
C GLY A 508 -4.42 -8.78 -1.83
N GLU A 509 -3.17 -8.51 -2.22
CA GLU A 509 -2.28 -7.60 -1.50
C GLU A 509 -1.76 -6.50 -2.41
N ALA A 510 -1.88 -5.26 -1.96
CA ALA A 510 -1.40 -4.07 -2.64
C ALA A 510 -1.68 -4.05 -4.15
N ASP A 511 -1.01 -3.23 -4.91
CA ASP A 511 -1.20 -3.10 -6.36
C ASP A 511 -0.32 -4.01 -7.20
N TRP A 512 0.32 -5.00 -6.58
CA TRP A 512 1.33 -5.81 -7.24
C TRP A 512 0.86 -6.43 -8.56
N ALA A 513 -0.34 -7.00 -8.58
CA ALA A 513 -0.87 -7.63 -9.80
C ALA A 513 -0.95 -6.63 -10.96
N PHE A 514 -1.46 -5.41 -10.71
CA PHE A 514 -1.66 -4.41 -11.73
C PHE A 514 -0.34 -3.82 -12.25
N PHE A 515 0.53 -3.35 -11.34
CA PHE A 515 1.79 -2.73 -11.75
C PHE A 515 2.81 -3.74 -12.28
N ASN A 516 2.80 -4.98 -11.81
CA ASN A 516 3.59 -6.06 -12.39
C ASN A 516 3.21 -6.33 -13.85
N MET A 517 1.91 -6.43 -14.17
CA MET A 517 1.45 -6.59 -15.56
C MET A 517 1.87 -5.42 -16.43
N LYS A 518 1.74 -4.20 -15.92
CA LYS A 518 2.20 -2.99 -16.59
C LYS A 518 3.72 -3.03 -16.85
N ARG A 519 4.53 -3.38 -15.84
CA ARG A 519 5.98 -3.51 -15.95
C ARG A 519 6.41 -4.64 -16.88
N TRP A 520 5.72 -5.78 -16.86
CA TRP A 520 6.01 -6.92 -17.76
C TRP A 520 5.52 -6.69 -19.19
N ASN A 521 4.74 -5.64 -19.44
CA ASN A 521 4.06 -5.40 -20.72
C ASN A 521 3.17 -6.59 -21.15
N GLU A 522 2.52 -7.21 -20.16
CA GLU A 522 1.73 -8.41 -20.38
C GLU A 522 0.51 -8.45 -19.45
N VAL A 523 -0.68 -8.58 -20.04
CA VAL A 523 -1.91 -8.83 -19.29
C VAL A 523 -2.35 -10.27 -19.56
N PRO A 524 -2.30 -11.17 -18.56
CA PRO A 524 -2.68 -12.56 -18.76
C PRO A 524 -4.15 -12.71 -19.14
N ALA A 525 -4.43 -13.68 -20.01
CA ALA A 525 -5.80 -14.02 -20.36
C ALA A 525 -6.60 -14.50 -19.14
N ARG A 526 -7.84 -14.09 -19.04
CA ARG A 526 -8.77 -14.45 -17.98
C ARG A 526 -9.23 -15.89 -18.09
N GLY A 527 -9.27 -16.60 -16.96
CA GLY A 527 -9.65 -17.99 -16.84
C GLY A 527 -11.15 -18.25 -17.04
N GLU A 528 -11.55 -19.52 -16.98
CA GLU A 528 -12.91 -19.96 -17.25
C GLU A 528 -13.95 -19.44 -16.24
N ASN A 529 -13.57 -19.24 -14.98
CA ASN A 529 -14.43 -18.72 -13.92
C ASN A 529 -14.66 -17.21 -14.01
N GLN A 530 -13.97 -16.52 -14.89
CA GLN A 530 -14.20 -15.11 -15.16
C GLN A 530 -15.40 -14.94 -16.10
N TRP A 531 -16.38 -14.20 -15.70
CA TRP A 531 -17.59 -13.93 -16.48
C TRP A 531 -17.44 -12.82 -17.52
N SER A 532 -16.40 -12.00 -17.44
CA SER A 532 -15.93 -11.12 -18.51
C SER A 532 -14.54 -11.55 -18.98
N LYS A 533 -14.37 -11.70 -20.28
CA LYS A 533 -13.05 -12.01 -20.90
C LYS A 533 -12.27 -10.77 -21.31
N ASN A 534 -12.89 -9.59 -21.20
CA ASN A 534 -12.23 -8.33 -21.53
C ASN A 534 -11.09 -8.08 -20.53
N THR A 535 -9.92 -7.79 -21.05
CA THR A 535 -8.75 -7.39 -20.27
C THR A 535 -8.43 -5.91 -20.50
N VAL A 536 -7.82 -5.26 -19.50
CA VAL A 536 -7.24 -3.94 -19.70
C VAL A 536 -6.10 -4.04 -20.71
N THR A 537 -5.86 -3.01 -21.47
CA THR A 537 -4.68 -2.94 -22.35
C THR A 537 -3.57 -2.15 -21.69
N ILE A 538 -2.33 -2.51 -21.96
CA ILE A 538 -1.16 -1.88 -21.31
C ILE A 538 -1.17 -0.34 -21.41
N PRO A 539 -1.48 0.29 -22.56
CA PRO A 539 -1.57 1.75 -22.62
C PRO A 539 -2.58 2.35 -21.63
N HIS A 540 -3.69 1.65 -21.35
CA HIS A 540 -4.69 2.09 -20.40
C HIS A 540 -4.33 1.84 -18.94
N MET A 541 -3.22 1.18 -18.65
CA MET A 541 -2.68 1.06 -17.29
C MET A 541 -1.85 2.28 -16.87
N THR A 542 -1.60 3.22 -17.77
CA THR A 542 -1.00 4.52 -17.46
C THR A 542 -2.10 5.57 -17.49
N TRP A 543 -2.30 6.24 -16.34
CA TRP A 543 -3.36 7.23 -16.22
C TRP A 543 -2.93 8.58 -16.73
N GLU A 544 -3.88 9.34 -17.21
CA GLU A 544 -3.65 10.73 -17.57
C GLU A 544 -3.49 11.59 -16.31
N ILE A 545 -2.56 12.53 -16.36
CA ILE A 545 -2.38 13.53 -15.29
C ILE A 545 -3.70 14.30 -15.15
N PRO A 546 -4.24 14.42 -13.90
CA PRO A 546 -5.52 15.06 -13.66
C PRO A 546 -5.59 16.48 -14.22
N GLN A 547 -6.74 16.84 -14.74
CA GLN A 547 -6.93 18.16 -15.34
C GLN A 547 -6.58 19.33 -14.41
N PRO A 548 -6.92 19.32 -13.11
CA PRO A 548 -6.53 20.39 -12.21
C PRO A 548 -5.01 20.57 -12.12
N GLU A 549 -4.24 19.47 -12.08
CA GLU A 549 -2.78 19.53 -12.08
C GLU A 549 -2.23 20.12 -13.38
N ARG A 550 -2.76 19.72 -14.53
CA ARG A 550 -2.33 20.25 -15.82
C ARG A 550 -2.67 21.73 -15.99
N GLN A 551 -3.78 22.18 -15.42
CA GLN A 551 -4.17 23.60 -15.43
C GLN A 551 -3.33 24.43 -14.45
N GLY A 552 -2.96 23.84 -13.31
CA GLY A 552 -2.17 24.49 -12.28
C GLY A 552 -0.67 24.57 -12.63
N ASN A 553 -0.16 23.65 -13.41
CA ASN A 553 1.25 23.60 -13.79
C ASN A 553 1.44 23.69 -15.31
N PRO A 554 1.83 24.86 -15.85
CA PRO A 554 1.96 25.11 -17.29
C PRO A 554 3.12 24.33 -17.95
N TYR A 555 4.01 23.71 -17.18
CA TYR A 555 5.14 22.95 -17.71
C TYR A 555 4.78 21.54 -18.19
N TRP A 556 3.55 21.07 -17.90
CA TRP A 556 3.08 19.82 -18.48
C TRP A 556 2.89 19.96 -19.98
N ARG A 557 3.62 19.14 -20.75
CA ARG A 557 3.47 19.07 -22.22
C ARG A 557 2.19 18.31 -22.59
N ASN A 558 1.56 18.73 -23.68
CA ASN A 558 0.36 18.08 -24.18
C ASN A 558 0.67 16.75 -24.85
#